data_e3251d341a790958b7a4d8d632040d58
#
_entry.id   e3251d341a790958b7a4d8d632040d58
#
_cell.length_a   1.000
_cell.length_b   1.000
_cell.length_c   1.000
_cell.angle_alpha   90.00
_cell.angle_beta   90.00
_cell.angle_gamma   90.00
#
_symmetry.space_group_name_H-M   'P 1'
#
loop_
_entity.id
_entity.type
_entity.pdbx_description
1 polymer ?
#
loop_
_entity_poly.entity_id
_entity_poly.type
_entity_poly.pdbx_seq_one_letter_code
_entity_poly.pdbx_strand_id
1 'polypeptide(L)'
;MTNAAQRAFSLDGKTILVTGASSGIGRQIAVSCARRGARLVITGRDAERLQETYNLLNGQGHVQVLADLTEAEGRERLVQGISSLDGLVHCAGRQRLSPIRQLTEKLMTDVYAVNFLAPVMLTQRLLQANALAPQSSIVFMLSTAAHIGTPGVGPYSAMKSALLGIIRCLSMEQAKRKIRVNGMSPSAVITPIWDATHLEAQRKRHPLGLGTSEDVANAAIYLLSDASRWVTGTSLVMDGGSVL
;
A
#
# COMPACT_ATOMS: atom_id res chain seq x y z
N MET A 1 12.79 30.41 -1.74
CA MET A 1 12.90 29.72 -0.43
C MET A 1 11.64 28.84 -0.25
N THR A 2 11.76 27.55 -0.29
CA THR A 2 10.63 26.62 -0.03
C THR A 2 10.22 26.74 1.43
N ASN A 3 8.93 26.97 1.69
CA ASN A 3 8.35 27.05 3.03
C ASN A 3 8.66 25.76 3.81
N ALA A 4 8.91 25.83 5.12
CA ALA A 4 9.19 24.69 5.99
C ALA A 4 8.11 23.57 5.89
N ALA A 5 6.85 23.98 5.73
CA ALA A 5 5.73 23.06 5.50
C ALA A 5 5.87 22.26 4.19
N GLN A 6 6.34 22.88 3.11
CA GLN A 6 6.57 22.17 1.84
C GLN A 6 7.72 21.15 1.97
N ARG A 7 8.75 21.46 2.76
CA ARG A 7 9.86 20.53 3.02
C ARG A 7 9.40 19.29 3.80
N ALA A 8 8.52 19.44 4.77
CA ALA A 8 8.05 18.32 5.59
C ALA A 8 7.31 17.24 4.76
N PHE A 9 6.65 17.62 3.67
CA PHE A 9 5.93 16.70 2.76
C PHE A 9 6.72 16.37 1.48
N SER A 10 7.96 16.85 1.34
CA SER A 10 8.82 16.52 0.20
C SER A 10 9.25 15.06 0.25
N LEU A 11 9.37 14.46 -0.93
CA LEU A 11 9.96 13.16 -1.13
C LEU A 11 11.23 13.26 -1.99
N ASP A 12 11.79 14.47 -2.14
CA ASP A 12 13.00 14.72 -2.92
C ASP A 12 14.16 13.84 -2.42
N GLY A 13 14.81 13.18 -3.37
CA GLY A 13 15.94 12.29 -3.10
C GLY A 13 15.57 10.95 -2.48
N LYS A 14 14.29 10.71 -2.12
CA LYS A 14 13.83 9.43 -1.57
C LYS A 14 13.60 8.40 -2.68
N THR A 15 14.01 7.15 -2.44
CA THR A 15 13.68 6.01 -3.29
C THR A 15 12.54 5.22 -2.66
N ILE A 16 11.43 5.05 -3.38
CA ILE A 16 10.20 4.44 -2.86
C ILE A 16 9.80 3.26 -3.73
N LEU A 17 9.60 2.10 -3.10
CA LEU A 17 9.00 0.93 -3.74
C LEU A 17 7.48 0.96 -3.55
N VAL A 18 6.73 0.83 -4.65
CA VAL A 18 5.27 0.68 -4.65
C VAL A 18 4.89 -0.65 -5.30
N THR A 19 4.26 -1.54 -4.53
CA THR A 19 3.72 -2.80 -5.06
C THR A 19 2.29 -2.62 -5.56
N GLY A 20 1.87 -3.43 -6.54
CA GLY A 20 0.53 -3.29 -7.14
C GLY A 20 0.35 -1.98 -7.90
N ALA A 21 1.43 -1.45 -8.47
CA ALA A 21 1.45 -0.15 -9.13
C ALA A 21 0.84 -0.15 -10.53
N SER A 22 0.42 -1.29 -11.08
CA SER A 22 -0.14 -1.38 -12.45
C SER A 22 -1.52 -0.75 -12.60
N SER A 23 -2.24 -0.41 -11.52
CA SER A 23 -3.57 0.22 -11.62
C SER A 23 -4.04 0.85 -10.30
N GLY A 24 -5.15 1.60 -10.37
CA GLY A 24 -5.91 2.06 -9.21
C GLY A 24 -5.06 2.85 -8.20
N ILE A 25 -5.21 2.52 -6.92
CA ILE A 25 -4.56 3.22 -5.81
C ILE A 25 -3.02 3.14 -5.91
N GLY A 26 -2.47 1.96 -6.24
CA GLY A 26 -1.01 1.79 -6.35
C GLY A 26 -0.39 2.63 -7.47
N ARG A 27 -1.05 2.71 -8.64
CA ARG A 27 -0.66 3.60 -9.74
C ARG A 27 -0.67 5.07 -9.28
N GLN A 28 -1.76 5.50 -8.64
CA GLN A 28 -1.88 6.88 -8.18
C GLN A 28 -0.83 7.25 -7.13
N ILE A 29 -0.55 6.36 -6.17
CA ILE A 29 0.52 6.56 -5.19
C ILE A 29 1.86 6.74 -5.89
N ALA A 30 2.21 5.86 -6.84
CA ALA A 30 3.47 5.95 -7.57
C ALA A 30 3.60 7.30 -8.32
N VAL A 31 2.57 7.69 -9.06
CA VAL A 31 2.54 8.96 -9.81
C VAL A 31 2.63 10.16 -8.87
N SER A 32 1.88 10.15 -7.77
CA SER A 32 1.88 11.27 -6.82
C SER A 32 3.21 11.39 -6.06
N CYS A 33 3.85 10.26 -5.71
CA CYS A 33 5.19 10.27 -5.11
C CYS A 33 6.26 10.80 -6.10
N ALA A 34 6.20 10.40 -7.38
CA ALA A 34 7.11 10.92 -8.41
C ALA A 34 6.97 12.44 -8.58
N ARG A 35 5.73 12.97 -8.57
CA ARG A 35 5.47 14.43 -8.61
C ARG A 35 6.03 15.18 -7.40
N ARG A 36 6.30 14.48 -6.28
CA ARG A 36 6.91 15.03 -5.06
C ARG A 36 8.43 14.80 -5.00
N GLY A 37 9.06 14.42 -6.13
CA GLY A 37 10.51 14.29 -6.27
C GLY A 37 11.08 12.90 -5.93
N ALA A 38 10.23 11.91 -5.61
CA ALA A 38 10.71 10.56 -5.33
C ALA A 38 11.17 9.84 -6.59
N ARG A 39 12.24 9.03 -6.47
CA ARG A 39 12.56 7.98 -7.41
C ARG A 39 11.73 6.73 -7.07
N LEU A 40 11.11 6.14 -8.06
CA LEU A 40 10.20 5.03 -7.88
C LEU A 40 10.80 3.71 -8.35
N VAL A 41 10.60 2.67 -7.53
CA VAL A 41 10.63 1.28 -7.97
C VAL A 41 9.17 0.81 -7.96
N ILE A 42 8.65 0.44 -9.12
CA ILE A 42 7.26 -0.01 -9.23
C ILE A 42 7.20 -1.48 -9.64
N THR A 43 6.24 -2.22 -9.08
CA THR A 43 6.06 -3.63 -9.42
C THR A 43 4.58 -4.01 -9.56
N GLY A 44 4.33 -4.95 -10.43
CA GLY A 44 3.04 -5.55 -10.74
C GLY A 44 3.19 -6.79 -11.58
N ARG A 45 2.08 -7.47 -11.90
CA ARG A 45 2.06 -8.70 -12.70
C ARG A 45 1.69 -8.48 -14.16
N ASP A 46 1.11 -7.34 -14.47
CA ASP A 46 0.66 -6.98 -15.81
C ASP A 46 1.67 -6.01 -16.42
N ALA A 47 2.38 -6.46 -17.44
CA ALA A 47 3.48 -5.73 -18.04
C ALA A 47 3.00 -4.44 -18.75
N GLU A 48 1.89 -4.50 -19.48
CA GLU A 48 1.36 -3.37 -20.23
C GLU A 48 0.91 -2.25 -19.29
N ARG A 49 0.08 -2.59 -18.29
CA ARG A 49 -0.40 -1.63 -17.30
C ARG A 49 0.72 -1.08 -16.40
N LEU A 50 1.76 -1.89 -16.15
CA LEU A 50 2.91 -1.42 -15.40
C LEU A 50 3.72 -0.41 -16.22
N GLN A 51 3.89 -0.68 -17.53
CA GLN A 51 4.53 0.25 -18.47
C GLN A 51 3.72 1.55 -18.62
N GLU A 52 2.38 1.48 -18.69
CA GLU A 52 1.53 2.68 -18.65
C GLU A 52 1.82 3.54 -17.43
N THR A 53 1.90 2.90 -16.25
CA THR A 53 2.21 3.61 -15.00
C THR A 53 3.61 4.22 -15.06
N TYR A 54 4.60 3.47 -15.54
CA TYR A 54 5.97 3.96 -15.68
C TYR A 54 6.05 5.23 -16.55
N ASN A 55 5.32 5.26 -17.64
CA ASN A 55 5.26 6.40 -18.56
C ASN A 55 4.61 7.66 -17.95
N LEU A 56 3.84 7.51 -16.85
CA LEU A 56 3.23 8.62 -16.11
C LEU A 56 4.12 9.21 -15.02
N LEU A 57 5.27 8.57 -14.71
CA LEU A 57 6.14 9.02 -13.63
C LEU A 57 6.93 10.26 -14.06
N ASN A 58 6.86 11.31 -13.24
CA ASN A 58 7.67 12.52 -13.42
C ASN A 58 9.08 12.32 -12.85
N GLY A 59 10.10 12.79 -13.56
CA GLY A 59 11.49 12.69 -13.14
C GLY A 59 12.25 11.59 -13.90
N GLN A 60 13.39 11.19 -13.34
CA GLN A 60 14.28 10.20 -13.95
C GLN A 60 14.72 9.14 -12.94
N GLY A 61 15.28 8.05 -13.45
CA GLY A 61 15.86 6.98 -12.62
C GLY A 61 14.80 6.07 -11.97
N HIS A 62 13.56 6.12 -12.44
CA HIS A 62 12.55 5.14 -12.04
C HIS A 62 12.86 3.76 -12.60
N VAL A 63 12.43 2.72 -11.88
CA VAL A 63 12.61 1.31 -12.26
C VAL A 63 11.28 0.60 -12.21
N GLN A 64 11.01 -0.26 -13.19
CA GLN A 64 9.89 -1.18 -13.12
C GLN A 64 10.38 -2.63 -13.08
N VAL A 65 9.77 -3.45 -12.24
CA VAL A 65 10.07 -4.88 -12.11
C VAL A 65 8.80 -5.69 -12.23
N LEU A 66 8.69 -6.50 -13.26
CA LEU A 66 7.56 -7.43 -13.40
C LEU A 66 7.75 -8.60 -12.45
N ALA A 67 6.87 -8.75 -11.46
CA ALA A 67 6.94 -9.82 -10.49
C ALA A 67 5.57 -10.23 -9.95
N ASP A 68 5.37 -11.53 -9.79
CA ASP A 68 4.31 -12.07 -8.93
C ASP A 68 4.87 -12.23 -7.51
N LEU A 69 4.37 -11.41 -6.59
CA LEU A 69 4.84 -11.39 -5.21
C LEU A 69 4.27 -12.54 -4.36
N THR A 70 3.33 -13.33 -4.87
CA THR A 70 2.89 -14.56 -4.22
C THR A 70 3.95 -15.63 -4.30
N GLU A 71 4.82 -15.57 -5.32
CA GLU A 71 5.92 -16.50 -5.55
C GLU A 71 7.23 -16.01 -4.90
N ALA A 72 8.01 -16.93 -4.36
CA ALA A 72 9.29 -16.62 -3.73
C ALA A 72 10.29 -16.01 -4.72
N GLU A 73 10.36 -16.59 -5.91
CA GLU A 73 11.22 -16.14 -7.01
C GLU A 73 10.87 -14.73 -7.48
N GLY A 74 9.56 -14.39 -7.48
CA GLY A 74 9.11 -13.03 -7.81
C GLY A 74 9.58 -12.01 -6.79
N ARG A 75 9.50 -12.32 -5.50
CA ARG A 75 10.03 -11.47 -4.42
C ARG A 75 11.54 -11.34 -4.49
N GLU A 76 12.25 -12.43 -4.73
CA GLU A 76 13.71 -12.42 -4.86
C GLU A 76 14.17 -11.55 -6.03
N ARG A 77 13.56 -11.72 -7.21
CA ARG A 77 13.86 -10.88 -8.40
C ARG A 77 13.68 -9.40 -8.11
N LEU A 78 12.62 -9.05 -7.38
CA LEU A 78 12.38 -7.65 -7.01
C LEU A 78 13.47 -7.11 -6.09
N VAL A 79 13.87 -7.88 -5.08
CA VAL A 79 14.85 -7.42 -4.07
C VAL A 79 16.26 -7.30 -4.65
N GLN A 80 16.67 -8.19 -5.56
CA GLN A 80 18.00 -8.17 -6.19
C GLN A 80 18.33 -6.86 -6.91
N GLY A 81 17.33 -6.15 -7.44
CA GLY A 81 17.49 -4.87 -8.12
C GLY A 81 17.48 -3.64 -7.20
N ILE A 82 17.37 -3.83 -5.87
CA ILE A 82 17.20 -2.75 -4.91
C ILE A 82 18.42 -2.61 -4.03
N SER A 83 19.09 -1.47 -4.10
CA SER A 83 20.23 -1.15 -3.23
C SER A 83 19.79 -0.55 -1.88
N SER A 84 18.86 0.40 -1.91
CA SER A 84 18.32 1.05 -0.70
C SER A 84 16.98 1.70 -0.97
N LEU A 85 16.07 1.62 -0.01
CA LEU A 85 14.75 2.24 -0.03
C LEU A 85 14.55 3.16 1.17
N ASP A 86 14.03 4.35 0.92
CA ASP A 86 13.54 5.28 1.93
C ASP A 86 12.05 5.09 2.22
N GLY A 87 11.33 4.38 1.33
CA GLY A 87 9.91 4.08 1.50
C GLY A 87 9.49 2.79 0.82
N LEU A 88 8.50 2.13 1.42
CA LEU A 88 7.88 0.92 0.90
C LEU A 88 6.37 1.01 1.07
N VAL A 89 5.61 0.87 -0.02
CA VAL A 89 4.15 0.84 0.00
C VAL A 89 3.66 -0.51 -0.52
N HIS A 90 3.11 -1.31 0.39
CA HIS A 90 2.43 -2.55 0.07
C HIS A 90 1.00 -2.27 -0.39
N CYS A 91 0.80 -2.02 -1.68
CA CYS A 91 -0.51 -1.76 -2.27
C CYS A 91 -1.06 -2.94 -3.08
N ALA A 92 -0.24 -3.95 -3.39
CA ALA A 92 -0.71 -5.17 -4.02
C ALA A 92 -1.73 -5.89 -3.12
N GLY A 93 -2.90 -6.18 -3.67
CA GLY A 93 -3.95 -6.85 -2.94
C GLY A 93 -5.11 -7.23 -3.84
N ARG A 94 -5.98 -8.11 -3.35
CA ARG A 94 -7.16 -8.58 -4.09
C ARG A 94 -8.30 -8.85 -3.14
N GLN A 95 -9.43 -8.22 -3.38
CA GLN A 95 -10.67 -8.56 -2.70
C GLN A 95 -11.37 -9.71 -3.43
N ARG A 96 -11.88 -10.67 -2.67
CA ARG A 96 -12.79 -11.73 -3.12
C ARG A 96 -13.93 -11.82 -2.15
N LEU A 97 -15.15 -11.77 -2.67
CA LEU A 97 -16.36 -11.91 -1.87
C LEU A 97 -16.73 -13.39 -1.78
N SER A 98 -16.94 -13.87 -0.57
CA SER A 98 -17.45 -15.21 -0.30
C SER A 98 -18.13 -15.25 1.07
N PRO A 99 -19.43 -15.53 1.16
CA PRO A 99 -20.05 -15.91 2.42
C PRO A 99 -19.34 -17.12 3.03
N ILE A 100 -19.18 -17.15 4.35
CA ILE A 100 -18.42 -18.22 5.04
C ILE A 100 -18.94 -19.62 4.67
N ARG A 101 -20.24 -19.80 4.53
CA ARG A 101 -20.83 -21.09 4.13
C ARG A 101 -20.41 -21.60 2.74
N GLN A 102 -19.88 -20.71 1.88
CA GLN A 102 -19.43 -21.00 0.51
C GLN A 102 -17.92 -20.93 0.37
N LEU A 103 -17.22 -20.67 1.47
CA LEU A 103 -15.77 -20.52 1.48
C LEU A 103 -15.10 -21.87 1.18
N THR A 104 -14.11 -21.85 0.30
CA THR A 104 -13.25 -22.99 0.01
C THR A 104 -11.84 -22.73 0.52
N GLU A 105 -11.09 -23.79 0.85
CA GLU A 105 -9.67 -23.69 1.25
C GLU A 105 -8.84 -23.01 0.16
N LYS A 106 -9.11 -23.31 -1.11
CA LYS A 106 -8.44 -22.66 -2.24
C LYS A 106 -8.63 -21.15 -2.23
N LEU A 107 -9.90 -20.68 -2.05
CA LEU A 107 -10.16 -19.24 -1.99
C LEU A 107 -9.44 -18.59 -0.80
N MET A 108 -9.47 -19.24 0.36
CA MET A 108 -8.79 -18.75 1.56
C MET A 108 -7.28 -18.64 1.34
N THR A 109 -6.66 -19.66 0.74
CA THR A 109 -5.24 -19.68 0.41
C THR A 109 -4.87 -18.60 -0.61
N ASP A 110 -5.68 -18.42 -1.67
CA ASP A 110 -5.47 -17.38 -2.69
C ASP A 110 -5.52 -15.97 -2.08
N VAL A 111 -6.47 -15.72 -1.17
CA VAL A 111 -6.61 -14.42 -0.48
C VAL A 111 -5.47 -14.20 0.52
N TYR A 112 -5.09 -15.23 1.27
CA TYR A 112 -3.95 -15.22 2.19
C TYR A 112 -2.64 -14.90 1.47
N ALA A 113 -2.36 -15.61 0.38
CA ALA A 113 -1.09 -15.47 -0.35
C ALA A 113 -0.84 -14.01 -0.79
N VAL A 114 -1.85 -13.35 -1.40
CA VAL A 114 -1.66 -12.01 -1.96
C VAL A 114 -1.80 -10.90 -0.92
N ASN A 115 -2.73 -11.02 0.07
CA ASN A 115 -3.03 -9.91 0.98
C ASN A 115 -2.24 -9.94 2.28
N PHE A 116 -1.63 -11.08 2.64
CA PHE A 116 -0.89 -11.23 3.89
C PHE A 116 0.53 -11.77 3.66
N LEU A 117 0.66 -12.96 3.09
CA LEU A 117 1.97 -13.62 2.96
C LEU A 117 2.93 -12.79 2.08
N ALA A 118 2.48 -12.35 0.90
CA ALA A 118 3.34 -11.62 -0.03
C ALA A 118 3.92 -10.32 0.56
N PRO A 119 3.15 -9.38 1.15
CA PRO A 119 3.71 -8.18 1.74
C PRO A 119 4.62 -8.47 2.95
N VAL A 120 4.27 -9.45 3.80
CA VAL A 120 5.09 -9.81 4.97
C VAL A 120 6.43 -10.40 4.54
N MET A 121 6.42 -11.35 3.60
CA MET A 121 7.64 -12.00 3.12
C MET A 121 8.51 -11.06 2.28
N LEU A 122 7.92 -10.14 1.51
CA LEU A 122 8.70 -9.11 0.82
C LEU A 122 9.40 -8.18 1.83
N THR A 123 8.70 -7.75 2.89
CA THR A 123 9.30 -6.94 3.96
C THR A 123 10.46 -7.70 4.62
N GLN A 124 10.26 -8.95 4.96
CA GLN A 124 11.27 -9.83 5.56
C GLN A 124 12.52 -9.92 4.66
N ARG A 125 12.36 -10.12 3.35
CA ARG A 125 13.48 -10.21 2.40
C ARG A 125 14.23 -8.88 2.27
N LEU A 126 13.52 -7.75 2.21
CA LEU A 126 14.14 -6.42 2.18
C LEU A 126 14.92 -6.11 3.46
N LEU A 127 14.43 -6.54 4.63
CA LEU A 127 15.14 -6.41 5.90
C LEU A 127 16.39 -7.28 5.95
N GLN A 128 16.32 -8.54 5.50
CA GLN A 128 17.48 -9.44 5.42
C GLN A 128 18.57 -8.92 4.47
N ALA A 129 18.16 -8.34 3.35
CA ALA A 129 19.07 -7.73 2.37
C ALA A 129 19.61 -6.38 2.83
N ASN A 130 19.23 -5.85 4.00
CA ASN A 130 19.51 -4.49 4.45
C ASN A 130 19.11 -3.39 3.43
N ALA A 131 18.12 -3.67 2.61
CA ALA A 131 17.64 -2.80 1.54
C ALA A 131 16.69 -1.68 2.01
N LEU A 132 16.38 -1.60 3.31
CA LEU A 132 15.63 -0.49 3.91
C LEU A 132 16.60 0.45 4.63
N ALA A 133 16.65 1.71 4.23
CA ALA A 133 17.49 2.73 4.86
C ALA A 133 17.06 3.00 6.31
N PRO A 134 17.97 3.42 7.20
CA PRO A 134 17.56 4.02 8.47
C PRO A 134 16.60 5.19 8.23
N GLN A 135 15.63 5.37 9.11
CA GLN A 135 14.57 6.40 9.02
C GLN A 135 13.59 6.21 7.85
N SER A 136 13.63 5.09 7.14
CA SER A 136 12.66 4.77 6.10
C SER A 136 11.23 4.58 6.65
N SER A 137 10.25 4.51 5.75
CA SER A 137 8.85 4.33 6.11
C SER A 137 8.22 3.16 5.34
N ILE A 138 7.60 2.23 6.07
CA ILE A 138 6.84 1.11 5.51
C ILE A 138 5.36 1.39 5.70
N VAL A 139 4.59 1.30 4.62
CA VAL A 139 3.14 1.54 4.61
C VAL A 139 2.43 0.31 4.05
N PHE A 140 1.55 -0.27 4.86
CA PHE A 140 0.68 -1.37 4.44
C PHE A 140 -0.70 -0.84 4.03
N MET A 141 -1.15 -1.16 2.82
CA MET A 141 -2.52 -0.92 2.41
C MET A 141 -3.44 -1.94 3.09
N LEU A 142 -4.18 -1.47 4.06
CA LEU A 142 -5.25 -2.20 4.75
C LEU A 142 -6.60 -1.93 4.06
N SER A 143 -7.64 -1.88 4.85
CA SER A 143 -9.02 -1.50 4.50
C SER A 143 -9.79 -1.26 5.79
N THR A 144 -10.89 -0.53 5.73
CA THR A 144 -11.88 -0.50 6.83
C THR A 144 -12.38 -1.89 7.21
N ALA A 145 -12.33 -2.85 6.27
CA ALA A 145 -12.60 -4.27 6.54
C ALA A 145 -11.66 -4.89 7.59
N ALA A 146 -10.53 -4.25 7.93
CA ALA A 146 -9.68 -4.68 9.05
C ALA A 146 -10.27 -4.33 10.42
N HIS A 147 -11.27 -3.46 10.46
CA HIS A 147 -11.81 -2.88 11.70
C HIS A 147 -13.28 -3.20 11.91
N ILE A 148 -14.04 -3.45 10.82
CA ILE A 148 -15.48 -3.74 10.86
C ILE A 148 -15.83 -5.02 10.11
N GLY A 149 -16.94 -5.64 10.49
CA GLY A 149 -17.52 -6.79 9.78
C GLY A 149 -18.38 -6.35 8.60
N THR A 150 -18.16 -6.98 7.45
CA THR A 150 -19.01 -6.83 6.27
C THR A 150 -19.34 -8.21 5.72
N PRO A 151 -20.64 -8.55 5.48
CA PRO A 151 -21.02 -9.84 4.92
C PRO A 151 -20.28 -10.16 3.62
N GLY A 152 -19.78 -11.38 3.50
CA GLY A 152 -19.04 -11.86 2.32
C GLY A 152 -17.58 -11.40 2.23
N VAL A 153 -17.10 -10.53 3.12
CA VAL A 153 -15.73 -10.00 3.08
C VAL A 153 -14.78 -10.75 4.04
N GLY A 154 -15.26 -11.77 4.75
CA GLY A 154 -14.56 -12.47 5.82
C GLY A 154 -13.10 -12.83 5.55
N PRO A 155 -12.77 -13.55 4.45
CA PRO A 155 -11.38 -13.92 4.14
C PRO A 155 -10.46 -12.70 3.98
N TYR A 156 -10.91 -11.69 3.26
CA TYR A 156 -10.15 -10.46 3.04
C TYR A 156 -10.00 -9.64 4.33
N SER A 157 -11.09 -9.51 5.11
CA SER A 157 -11.10 -8.85 6.42
C SER A 157 -10.08 -9.50 7.36
N ALA A 158 -10.09 -10.83 7.47
CA ALA A 158 -9.13 -11.56 8.30
C ALA A 158 -7.67 -11.23 7.94
N MET A 159 -7.32 -11.20 6.65
CA MET A 159 -5.95 -10.90 6.21
C MET A 159 -5.55 -9.44 6.49
N LYS A 160 -6.48 -8.51 6.27
CA LYS A 160 -6.22 -7.09 6.54
C LYS A 160 -6.13 -6.81 8.06
N SER A 161 -6.92 -7.50 8.87
CA SER A 161 -6.82 -7.45 10.34
C SER A 161 -5.51 -8.06 10.86
N ALA A 162 -5.07 -9.19 10.28
CA ALA A 162 -3.80 -9.81 10.66
C ALA A 162 -2.59 -8.88 10.43
N LEU A 163 -2.61 -8.05 9.38
CA LEU A 163 -1.57 -7.06 9.13
C LEU A 163 -1.46 -5.99 10.23
N LEU A 164 -2.53 -5.68 10.98
CA LEU A 164 -2.45 -4.77 12.13
C LEU A 164 -1.52 -5.30 13.21
N GLY A 165 -1.51 -6.63 13.43
CA GLY A 165 -0.56 -7.28 14.33
C GLY A 165 0.89 -7.13 13.84
N ILE A 166 1.13 -7.41 12.55
CA ILE A 166 2.46 -7.25 11.93
C ILE A 166 2.95 -5.80 12.03
N ILE A 167 2.11 -4.82 11.74
CA ILE A 167 2.47 -3.39 11.82
C ILE A 167 2.96 -3.04 13.23
N ARG A 168 2.23 -3.45 14.28
CA ARG A 168 2.61 -3.17 15.67
C ARG A 168 3.93 -3.82 16.06
N CYS A 169 4.11 -5.10 15.77
CA CYS A 169 5.34 -5.82 16.09
C CYS A 169 6.53 -5.24 15.33
N LEU A 170 6.40 -5.08 14.02
CA LEU A 170 7.47 -4.60 13.15
C LEU A 170 7.89 -3.16 13.50
N SER A 171 6.95 -2.30 13.91
CA SER A 171 7.27 -0.93 14.35
C SER A 171 8.19 -0.91 15.57
N MET A 172 8.00 -1.84 16.50
CA MET A 172 8.84 -1.98 17.69
C MET A 172 10.20 -2.60 17.34
N GLU A 173 10.22 -3.65 16.51
CA GLU A 173 11.46 -4.30 16.08
C GLU A 173 12.40 -3.34 15.35
N GLN A 174 11.85 -2.44 14.54
CA GLN A 174 12.62 -1.50 13.72
C GLN A 174 12.87 -0.14 14.38
N ALA A 175 12.41 0.08 15.61
CA ALA A 175 12.51 1.36 16.32
C ALA A 175 13.96 1.86 16.46
N LYS A 176 14.92 0.97 16.71
CA LYS A 176 16.35 1.33 16.82
C LYS A 176 16.91 1.92 15.52
N ARG A 177 16.42 1.48 14.37
CA ARG A 177 16.75 2.01 13.04
C ARG A 177 15.92 3.23 12.66
N LYS A 178 14.96 3.63 13.52
CA LYS A 178 13.98 4.70 13.29
C LYS A 178 13.10 4.45 12.04
N ILE A 179 12.94 3.20 11.62
CA ILE A 179 12.05 2.83 10.52
C ILE A 179 10.62 2.85 11.07
N ARG A 180 9.75 3.63 10.42
CA ARG A 180 8.34 3.75 10.78
C ARG A 180 7.54 2.71 10.02
N VAL A 181 6.54 2.12 10.67
CA VAL A 181 5.66 1.11 10.06
C VAL A 181 4.22 1.45 10.38
N ASN A 182 3.44 1.74 9.35
CA ASN A 182 2.05 2.15 9.51
C ASN A 182 1.13 1.46 8.50
N GLY A 183 -0.17 1.51 8.76
CA GLY A 183 -1.22 1.10 7.84
C GLY A 183 -2.01 2.29 7.31
N MET A 184 -2.66 2.10 6.17
CA MET A 184 -3.75 2.94 5.66
C MET A 184 -4.97 2.06 5.46
N SER A 185 -6.11 2.45 6.02
CA SER A 185 -7.36 1.69 5.98
C SER A 185 -8.43 2.47 5.22
N PRO A 186 -8.35 2.53 3.88
CA PRO A 186 -9.40 3.17 3.10
C PRO A 186 -10.70 2.35 3.12
N SER A 187 -11.83 3.04 3.03
CA SER A 187 -13.14 2.48 2.72
C SER A 187 -13.35 2.45 1.20
N ALA A 188 -14.55 2.81 0.73
CA ALA A 188 -14.85 2.83 -0.69
C ALA A 188 -14.10 3.96 -1.42
N VAL A 189 -13.19 3.59 -2.30
CA VAL A 189 -12.41 4.48 -3.16
C VAL A 189 -12.84 4.28 -4.60
N ILE A 190 -13.15 5.36 -5.30
CA ILE A 190 -13.52 5.33 -6.72
C ILE A 190 -12.32 4.81 -7.52
N THR A 191 -12.47 3.63 -8.09
CA THR A 191 -11.51 2.98 -8.97
C THR A 191 -12.24 2.31 -10.12
N PRO A 192 -11.57 1.97 -11.22
CA PRO A 192 -12.22 1.26 -12.35
C PRO A 192 -12.83 -0.10 -12.03
N ILE A 193 -12.68 -0.60 -10.80
CA ILE A 193 -13.24 -1.90 -10.35
C ILE A 193 -14.72 -1.79 -10.00
N TRP A 194 -15.22 -0.59 -9.66
CA TRP A 194 -16.58 -0.39 -9.18
C TRP A 194 -17.54 0.01 -10.31
N ASP A 195 -18.68 -0.68 -10.40
CA ASP A 195 -19.79 -0.25 -11.25
C ASP A 195 -20.63 0.87 -10.59
N ALA A 196 -21.45 1.54 -11.39
CA ALA A 196 -22.25 2.68 -10.95
C ALA A 196 -23.24 2.34 -9.81
N THR A 197 -23.78 1.12 -9.81
CA THR A 197 -24.75 0.67 -8.80
C THR A 197 -24.09 0.51 -7.44
N HIS A 198 -22.90 -0.10 -7.40
CA HIS A 198 -22.10 -0.22 -6.19
C HIS A 198 -21.69 1.13 -5.65
N LEU A 199 -21.23 2.05 -6.52
CA LEU A 199 -20.84 3.41 -6.12
C LEU A 199 -21.99 4.16 -5.47
N GLU A 200 -23.20 4.09 -6.02
CA GLU A 200 -24.36 4.77 -5.46
C GLU A 200 -24.74 4.22 -4.07
N ALA A 201 -24.70 2.90 -3.90
CA ALA A 201 -24.93 2.27 -2.60
C ALA A 201 -23.90 2.70 -1.55
N GLN A 202 -22.64 2.86 -1.94
CA GLN A 202 -21.58 3.30 -1.06
C GLN A 202 -21.70 4.80 -0.73
N ARG A 203 -22.11 5.66 -1.67
CA ARG A 203 -22.30 7.11 -1.42
C ARG A 203 -23.21 7.38 -0.22
N LYS A 204 -24.31 6.61 -0.08
CA LYS A 204 -25.26 6.76 1.03
C LYS A 204 -24.64 6.46 2.41
N ARG A 205 -23.54 5.71 2.45
CA ARG A 205 -22.86 5.29 3.67
C ARG A 205 -21.67 6.18 4.04
N HIS A 206 -21.29 7.10 3.18
CA HIS A 206 -20.10 7.95 3.37
C HIS A 206 -20.51 9.43 3.44
N PRO A 207 -20.67 9.99 4.65
CA PRO A 207 -21.10 11.40 4.84
C PRO A 207 -20.26 12.42 4.09
N LEU A 208 -18.93 12.20 3.98
CA LEU A 208 -18.02 13.08 3.23
C LEU A 208 -17.91 12.73 1.74
N GLY A 209 -18.71 11.78 1.26
CA GLY A 209 -18.60 11.23 -0.09
C GLY A 209 -17.59 10.10 -0.21
N LEU A 210 -17.46 9.57 -1.42
CA LEU A 210 -16.49 8.49 -1.71
C LEU A 210 -15.08 9.05 -1.82
N GLY A 211 -14.10 8.29 -1.32
CA GLY A 211 -12.71 8.60 -1.50
C GLY A 211 -12.26 8.45 -2.97
N THR A 212 -11.20 9.17 -3.32
CA THR A 212 -10.49 9.04 -4.59
C THR A 212 -9.14 8.36 -4.40
N SER A 213 -8.56 7.83 -5.46
CA SER A 213 -7.18 7.31 -5.39
C SER A 213 -6.17 8.40 -5.01
N GLU A 214 -6.47 9.68 -5.29
CA GLU A 214 -5.64 10.81 -4.92
C GLU A 214 -5.69 11.10 -3.41
N ASP A 215 -6.85 10.95 -2.75
CA ASP A 215 -6.95 11.06 -1.29
C ASP A 215 -6.04 10.03 -0.60
N VAL A 216 -6.05 8.79 -1.11
CA VAL A 216 -5.19 7.73 -0.57
C VAL A 216 -3.72 8.02 -0.86
N ALA A 217 -3.38 8.55 -2.03
CA ALA A 217 -2.02 8.93 -2.38
C ALA A 217 -1.49 10.08 -1.49
N ASN A 218 -2.32 11.07 -1.16
CA ASN A 218 -1.95 12.14 -0.25
C ASN A 218 -1.64 11.62 1.17
N ALA A 219 -2.42 10.67 1.67
CA ALA A 219 -2.14 10.01 2.93
C ALA A 219 -0.85 9.17 2.87
N ALA A 220 -0.58 8.49 1.75
CA ALA A 220 0.67 7.76 1.55
C ALA A 220 1.87 8.72 1.58
N ILE A 221 1.80 9.87 0.91
CA ILE A 221 2.83 10.91 0.94
C ILE A 221 3.07 11.39 2.37
N TYR A 222 2.02 11.65 3.14
CA TYR A 222 2.15 12.00 4.56
C TYR A 222 2.93 10.94 5.32
N LEU A 223 2.56 9.67 5.22
CA LEU A 223 3.21 8.57 5.95
C LEU A 223 4.65 8.28 5.46
N LEU A 224 4.96 8.56 4.21
CA LEU A 224 6.30 8.39 3.63
C LEU A 224 7.24 9.56 3.93
N SER A 225 6.69 10.74 4.16
CA SER A 225 7.45 11.98 4.38
C SER A 225 7.82 12.19 5.86
N ASP A 226 8.63 13.21 6.11
CA ASP A 226 9.06 13.60 7.45
C ASP A 226 7.93 14.26 8.25
N ALA A 227 6.83 14.66 7.61
CA ALA A 227 5.63 15.17 8.27
C ALA A 227 5.04 14.16 9.29
N SER A 228 5.25 12.86 9.06
CA SER A 228 4.80 11.79 9.96
C SER A 228 5.93 11.19 10.82
N ARG A 229 7.04 11.92 11.05
CA ARG A 229 8.22 11.42 11.79
C ARG A 229 7.90 10.87 13.19
N TRP A 230 6.78 11.26 13.76
CA TRP A 230 6.32 10.86 15.11
C TRP A 230 5.15 9.85 15.08
N VAL A 231 4.89 9.22 13.91
CA VAL A 231 3.78 8.29 13.69
C VAL A 231 4.32 6.93 13.29
N THR A 232 4.11 5.90 14.12
CA THR A 232 4.46 4.51 13.84
C THR A 232 3.55 3.55 14.62
N GLY A 233 3.38 2.32 14.14
CA GLY A 233 2.60 1.25 14.78
C GLY A 233 1.09 1.42 14.69
N THR A 234 0.58 2.33 13.86
CA THR A 234 -0.84 2.66 13.76
C THR A 234 -1.41 2.43 12.35
N SER A 235 -2.72 2.56 12.22
CA SER A 235 -3.42 2.61 10.95
C SER A 235 -4.25 3.88 10.83
N LEU A 236 -4.06 4.61 9.74
CA LEU A 236 -4.88 5.77 9.37
C LEU A 236 -6.16 5.27 8.69
N VAL A 237 -7.30 5.42 9.36
CA VAL A 237 -8.62 5.13 8.80
C VAL A 237 -9.04 6.28 7.88
N MET A 238 -9.51 5.96 6.68
CA MET A 238 -9.86 6.90 5.62
C MET A 238 -11.19 6.45 5.01
N ASP A 239 -12.29 6.85 5.62
CA ASP A 239 -13.59 6.25 5.36
C ASP A 239 -14.73 7.24 5.11
N GLY A 240 -14.43 8.53 5.09
CA GLY A 240 -15.44 9.57 4.92
C GLY A 240 -16.56 9.54 5.97
N GLY A 241 -16.30 8.97 7.15
CA GLY A 241 -17.26 8.83 8.25
C GLY A 241 -18.17 7.59 8.15
N SER A 242 -17.83 6.61 7.30
CA SER A 242 -18.71 5.43 7.05
C SER A 242 -18.67 4.37 8.15
N VAL A 243 -17.66 4.41 9.03
CA VAL A 243 -17.39 3.39 10.07
C VAL A 243 -17.70 3.92 11.48
N LEU A 244 -17.96 5.19 11.60
CA LEU A 244 -18.30 5.87 12.87
C LEU A 244 -19.75 5.62 13.26
#